data_6ed0b01fc40ca0a13c3557dcd4bb8d05
#
_entry.id   6ed0b01fc40ca0a13c3557dcd4bb8d05
#
_cell.length_a   1.000
_cell.length_b   1.000
_cell.length_c   1.000
_cell.angle_alpha   90.00
_cell.angle_beta   90.00
_cell.angle_gamma   90.00
#
_symmetry.space_group_name_H-M   'P 1'
#
loop_
_entity.id
_entity.type
_entity.pdbx_description
1 polymer ?
#
loop_
_entity_poly.entity_id
_entity_poly.type
_entity_poly.pdbx_seq_one_letter_code
_entity_poly.pdbx_strand_id
1 'polypeptide(L)'
;MLYPAELRARAGASIRGRDRPTQPPLPTNEAALRRPAQALRPIAMRALVPFFAALLAAACSAPQAGPQPSLAPRAAEAIDPRLPIPSDVQPTTVDPSLANQLAGLVGEAQSGVAAFDARQATAERLASAAGPMASESWVVAEQALSLLVEQHGVTTQAAANIDKLGSSRIQGQRWIRPADQQAIASAASEVAAISGRQAEAIDRLKNQLAR
;
A
#
# COMPACT_ATOMS: atom_id res chain seq x y z
N MET A 1 48.26 -23.31 -1.55
CA MET A 1 48.93 -22.14 -2.17
C MET A 1 48.55 -22.07 -3.64
N LEU A 2 47.55 -21.26 -4.00
CA LEU A 2 47.26 -20.87 -5.38
C LEU A 2 46.77 -19.43 -5.35
N TYR A 3 47.37 -18.58 -6.14
CA TYR A 3 47.34 -17.13 -6.10
C TYR A 3 46.07 -16.52 -6.75
N PRO A 4 45.62 -15.37 -6.30
CA PRO A 4 44.47 -14.67 -6.86
C PRO A 4 44.92 -13.74 -8.01
N ALA A 5 44.86 -14.22 -9.23
CA ALA A 5 45.23 -13.46 -10.43
C ALA A 5 44.04 -13.13 -11.36
N GLU A 6 42.79 -13.37 -10.97
CA GLU A 6 41.63 -13.20 -11.87
C GLU A 6 40.68 -12.03 -11.53
N LEU A 7 41.04 -11.14 -10.61
CA LEU A 7 40.15 -10.04 -10.18
C LEU A 7 40.45 -8.66 -10.83
N ARG A 8 41.26 -8.64 -11.88
CA ARG A 8 41.66 -7.34 -12.55
C ARG A 8 41.10 -7.11 -13.95
N ALA A 9 40.21 -7.91 -14.47
CA ALA A 9 39.74 -7.80 -15.86
C ALA A 9 38.30 -7.36 -16.06
N ARG A 10 37.65 -6.73 -15.08
CA ARG A 10 36.25 -6.22 -15.24
C ARG A 10 36.03 -4.78 -14.81
N ALA A 11 37.01 -3.95 -14.77
CA ALA A 11 36.88 -2.50 -14.56
C ALA A 11 37.09 -1.76 -15.88
N GLY A 12 36.15 -1.80 -16.81
CA GLY A 12 36.27 -1.14 -18.12
C GLY A 12 35.01 -1.16 -18.98
N ALA A 13 33.82 -1.27 -18.39
CA ALA A 13 32.58 -1.02 -19.13
C ALA A 13 32.14 0.44 -18.93
N SER A 14 32.64 1.30 -19.82
CA SER A 14 32.19 2.68 -20.05
C SER A 14 30.67 2.68 -20.21
N ILE A 15 29.97 3.30 -19.26
CA ILE A 15 28.54 3.62 -19.38
C ILE A 15 28.46 4.77 -20.39
N ARG A 16 28.30 4.42 -21.67
CA ARG A 16 27.88 5.36 -22.72
C ARG A 16 26.51 5.91 -22.31
N GLY A 17 26.45 7.25 -22.29
CA GLY A 17 25.28 8.03 -21.96
C GLY A 17 24.03 7.52 -22.70
N ARG A 18 23.03 7.18 -21.92
CA ARG A 18 21.69 6.93 -22.42
C ARG A 18 21.06 8.31 -22.63
N ASP A 19 21.03 8.73 -23.92
CA ASP A 19 20.29 9.91 -24.37
C ASP A 19 18.87 9.84 -23.78
N ARG A 20 18.54 10.81 -22.94
CA ARG A 20 17.15 11.01 -22.51
C ARG A 20 16.35 11.44 -23.74
N PRO A 21 15.26 10.76 -24.10
CA PRO A 21 14.35 11.29 -25.09
C PRO A 21 13.80 12.62 -24.57
N THR A 22 14.10 13.70 -25.30
CA THR A 22 13.53 15.03 -25.12
C THR A 22 12.01 14.92 -25.22
N GLN A 23 11.31 15.11 -24.11
CA GLN A 23 9.86 15.24 -24.13
C GLN A 23 9.50 16.49 -24.96
N PRO A 24 8.55 16.39 -25.92
CA PRO A 24 8.04 17.56 -26.61
C PRO A 24 7.32 18.47 -25.61
N PRO A 25 7.44 19.80 -25.74
CA PRO A 25 6.74 20.74 -24.88
C PRO A 25 5.23 20.56 -25.01
N LEU A 26 4.53 20.49 -23.88
CA LEU A 26 3.07 20.49 -23.81
C LEU A 26 2.53 21.75 -24.49
N PRO A 27 1.50 21.67 -25.34
CA PRO A 27 0.89 22.84 -25.93
C PRO A 27 0.23 23.68 -24.83
N THR A 28 0.77 24.87 -24.60
CA THR A 28 0.13 25.89 -23.77
C THR A 28 -1.11 26.40 -24.51
N ASN A 29 -2.26 25.98 -24.00
CA ASN A 29 -3.59 26.31 -24.56
C ASN A 29 -4.04 27.71 -24.13
N GLU A 30 -3.19 28.73 -24.33
CA GLU A 30 -3.52 30.14 -24.03
C GLU A 30 -4.22 30.89 -25.17
N ALA A 31 -4.45 30.23 -26.32
CA ALA A 31 -5.07 30.89 -27.48
C ALA A 31 -6.60 30.70 -27.59
N ALA A 32 -7.28 30.05 -26.66
CA ALA A 32 -8.69 29.70 -26.76
C ALA A 32 -9.65 30.68 -26.02
N LEU A 33 -9.18 31.79 -25.44
CA LEU A 33 -10.00 32.71 -24.65
C LEU A 33 -10.26 34.07 -25.28
N ARG A 34 -10.03 34.21 -26.58
CA ARG A 34 -10.48 35.42 -27.30
C ARG A 34 -11.56 35.10 -28.34
N ARG A 35 -12.77 34.74 -27.89
CA ARG A 35 -13.98 34.85 -28.73
C ARG A 35 -14.51 36.28 -28.64
N PRO A 36 -14.65 36.96 -29.77
CA PRO A 36 -15.30 38.27 -29.78
C PRO A 36 -16.78 38.12 -29.38
N ALA A 37 -17.19 38.96 -28.46
CA ALA A 37 -18.60 39.08 -28.07
C ALA A 37 -19.40 39.51 -29.31
N GLN A 38 -20.03 38.55 -29.98
CA GLN A 38 -21.06 38.86 -30.97
C GLN A 38 -22.31 39.29 -30.21
N ALA A 39 -22.61 40.61 -30.34
CA ALA A 39 -23.82 41.22 -29.82
C ALA A 39 -25.05 40.54 -30.46
N LEU A 40 -25.66 39.60 -29.76
CA LEU A 40 -26.96 39.03 -30.11
C LEU A 40 -28.04 40.11 -29.93
N ARG A 41 -28.63 40.50 -31.03
CA ARG A 41 -29.77 41.46 -31.09
C ARG A 41 -30.93 40.97 -30.23
N PRO A 42 -31.53 41.80 -29.37
CA PRO A 42 -32.53 41.37 -28.37
C PRO A 42 -33.96 41.22 -28.90
N ILE A 43 -34.17 41.06 -30.20
CA ILE A 43 -35.55 41.12 -30.78
C ILE A 43 -36.17 39.73 -30.99
N ALA A 44 -35.39 38.64 -31.04
CA ALA A 44 -35.93 37.31 -31.29
C ALA A 44 -36.28 36.49 -30.03
N MET A 45 -36.00 37.02 -28.84
CA MET A 45 -36.08 36.25 -27.59
C MET A 45 -37.48 36.27 -26.93
N ARG A 46 -38.39 37.19 -27.38
CA ARG A 46 -39.75 37.29 -26.80
C ARG A 46 -40.76 36.29 -27.33
N ALA A 47 -40.48 35.65 -28.48
CA ALA A 47 -41.40 34.68 -29.07
C ALA A 47 -41.06 33.22 -28.70
N LEU A 48 -39.86 32.91 -28.17
CA LEU A 48 -39.41 31.55 -27.82
C LEU A 48 -39.82 31.13 -26.41
N VAL A 49 -40.07 32.07 -25.49
CA VAL A 49 -40.41 31.77 -24.10
C VAL A 49 -41.72 30.99 -23.94
N PRO A 50 -42.83 31.32 -24.64
CA PRO A 50 -44.06 30.54 -24.51
C PRO A 50 -43.98 29.14 -25.13
N PHE A 51 -43.11 28.94 -26.13
CA PHE A 51 -42.93 27.63 -26.75
C PHE A 51 -42.15 26.66 -25.86
N PHE A 52 -41.18 27.16 -25.12
CA PHE A 52 -40.42 26.37 -24.16
C PHE A 52 -41.23 26.01 -22.91
N ALA A 53 -42.12 26.88 -22.46
CA ALA A 53 -43.03 26.62 -21.34
C ALA A 53 -44.08 25.56 -21.69
N ALA A 54 -44.54 25.49 -22.93
CA ALA A 54 -45.46 24.47 -23.39
C ALA A 54 -44.83 23.10 -23.55
N LEU A 55 -43.51 23.01 -23.93
CA LEU A 55 -42.79 21.74 -24.00
C LEU A 55 -42.50 21.14 -22.63
N LEU A 56 -42.23 21.97 -21.61
CA LEU A 56 -41.99 21.52 -20.24
C LEU A 56 -43.27 20.98 -19.58
N ALA A 57 -44.45 21.48 -19.90
CA ALA A 57 -45.72 20.96 -19.39
C ALA A 57 -46.09 19.59 -19.99
N ALA A 58 -45.66 19.28 -21.22
CA ALA A 58 -45.92 18.00 -21.87
C ALA A 58 -45.04 16.86 -21.31
N ALA A 59 -43.88 17.19 -20.71
CA ALA A 59 -42.97 16.17 -20.13
C ALA A 59 -43.52 15.53 -18.85
N CYS A 60 -44.47 16.18 -18.17
CA CYS A 60 -45.09 15.60 -16.96
C CYS A 60 -46.30 14.70 -17.23
N SER A 61 -46.70 14.56 -18.47
CA SER A 61 -47.92 13.78 -18.86
C SER A 61 -47.60 12.47 -19.56
N ALA A 62 -46.37 11.99 -19.55
CA ALA A 62 -46.05 10.67 -20.09
C ALA A 62 -46.79 9.62 -19.25
N PRO A 63 -47.74 8.86 -19.85
CA PRO A 63 -48.34 7.74 -19.13
C PRO A 63 -47.24 6.77 -18.74
N GLN A 64 -47.10 6.49 -17.46
CA GLN A 64 -46.19 5.44 -16.98
C GLN A 64 -46.71 4.10 -17.55
N ALA A 65 -46.23 3.72 -18.74
CA ALA A 65 -46.63 2.54 -19.46
C ALA A 65 -45.90 1.27 -18.97
N GLY A 66 -45.80 1.09 -17.68
CA GLY A 66 -45.23 -0.11 -17.07
C GLY A 66 -45.99 -0.53 -15.81
N PRO A 67 -46.04 -1.81 -15.49
CA PRO A 67 -46.63 -2.25 -14.24
C PRO A 67 -45.89 -1.54 -13.09
N GLN A 68 -46.62 -0.77 -12.30
CA GLN A 68 -46.08 -0.09 -11.10
C GLN A 68 -45.43 -1.14 -10.19
N PRO A 69 -44.27 -0.90 -9.64
CA PRO A 69 -43.68 -1.81 -8.68
C PRO A 69 -44.67 -2.10 -7.55
N SER A 70 -44.96 -3.36 -7.32
CA SER A 70 -45.91 -3.77 -6.27
C SER A 70 -45.39 -3.31 -4.91
N LEU A 71 -46.22 -2.60 -4.15
CA LEU A 71 -45.97 -2.27 -2.73
C LEU A 71 -46.36 -3.41 -1.80
N ALA A 72 -46.72 -4.57 -2.32
CA ALA A 72 -46.97 -5.74 -1.50
C ALA A 72 -45.69 -6.13 -0.74
N PRO A 73 -45.77 -6.49 0.54
CA PRO A 73 -44.62 -6.93 1.30
C PRO A 73 -43.89 -8.06 0.59
N ARG A 74 -42.58 -7.93 0.44
CA ARG A 74 -41.73 -8.97 -0.13
C ARG A 74 -41.39 -10.00 0.93
N ALA A 75 -41.14 -11.23 0.53
CA ALA A 75 -40.74 -12.29 1.47
C ALA A 75 -39.51 -11.89 2.30
N ALA A 76 -38.60 -11.07 1.75
CA ALA A 76 -37.44 -10.54 2.46
C ALA A 76 -37.80 -9.52 3.55
N GLU A 77 -38.96 -8.87 3.48
CA GLU A 77 -39.43 -7.90 4.49
C GLU A 77 -40.10 -8.59 5.71
N ALA A 78 -40.43 -9.88 5.56
CA ALA A 78 -40.93 -10.69 6.65
C ALA A 78 -39.82 -11.19 7.60
N ILE A 79 -38.55 -10.98 7.21
CA ILE A 79 -37.39 -11.33 8.06
C ILE A 79 -37.26 -10.24 9.13
N ASP A 80 -37.52 -10.58 10.39
CA ASP A 80 -37.29 -9.65 11.50
C ASP A 80 -35.77 -9.36 11.59
N PRO A 81 -35.31 -8.10 11.34
CA PRO A 81 -33.88 -7.75 11.37
C PRO A 81 -33.30 -7.87 12.80
N ARG A 82 -34.11 -8.10 13.81
CA ARG A 82 -33.66 -8.32 15.20
C ARG A 82 -33.35 -9.78 15.50
N LEU A 83 -33.83 -10.70 14.66
CA LEU A 83 -33.47 -12.11 14.80
C LEU A 83 -32.07 -12.30 14.21
N PRO A 84 -31.11 -12.91 14.94
CA PRO A 84 -29.83 -13.29 14.38
C PRO A 84 -30.11 -14.20 13.17
N ILE A 85 -29.70 -13.78 12.00
CA ILE A 85 -29.69 -14.66 10.84
C ILE A 85 -28.75 -15.80 11.22
N PRO A 86 -29.19 -17.06 11.28
CA PRO A 86 -28.29 -18.18 11.50
C PRO A 86 -27.24 -18.09 10.41
N SER A 87 -26.03 -17.71 10.74
CA SER A 87 -24.96 -17.78 9.78
C SER A 87 -24.63 -19.26 9.57
N ASP A 88 -25.08 -19.81 8.47
CA ASP A 88 -24.62 -21.12 7.99
C ASP A 88 -23.11 -21.09 7.62
N VAL A 89 -22.43 -20.03 7.96
CA VAL A 89 -20.98 -19.92 7.84
C VAL A 89 -20.37 -20.83 8.89
N GLN A 90 -20.27 -22.10 8.55
CA GLN A 90 -19.37 -23.02 9.23
C GLN A 90 -18.01 -22.32 9.37
N PRO A 91 -17.37 -22.37 10.56
CA PRO A 91 -15.99 -21.88 10.68
C PRO A 91 -15.16 -22.66 9.67
N THR A 92 -14.92 -22.07 8.50
CA THR A 92 -14.10 -22.69 7.48
C THR A 92 -12.68 -22.72 8.02
N THR A 93 -12.12 -23.91 8.08
CA THR A 93 -10.71 -24.10 8.44
C THR A 93 -9.84 -23.27 7.49
N VAL A 94 -8.72 -22.75 8.02
CA VAL A 94 -7.71 -22.05 7.20
C VAL A 94 -7.22 -23.00 6.09
N ASP A 95 -7.01 -22.45 4.92
CA ASP A 95 -6.37 -23.18 3.81
C ASP A 95 -5.00 -23.71 4.26
N PRO A 96 -4.74 -25.03 4.20
CA PRO A 96 -3.48 -25.58 4.68
C PRO A 96 -2.24 -25.03 3.96
N SER A 97 -2.36 -24.72 2.67
CA SER A 97 -1.27 -24.10 1.89
C SER A 97 -0.97 -22.69 2.41
N LEU A 98 -2.00 -21.90 2.70
CA LEU A 98 -1.86 -20.58 3.29
C LEU A 98 -1.25 -20.66 4.69
N ALA A 99 -1.74 -21.57 5.53
CA ALA A 99 -1.22 -21.75 6.89
C ALA A 99 0.28 -22.07 6.89
N ASN A 100 0.72 -22.97 6.00
CA ASN A 100 2.14 -23.33 5.87
C ASN A 100 3.00 -22.15 5.39
N GLN A 101 2.51 -21.35 4.43
CA GLN A 101 3.22 -20.16 3.94
C GLN A 101 3.35 -19.11 5.05
N LEU A 102 2.27 -18.83 5.78
CA LEU A 102 2.30 -17.90 6.91
C LEU A 102 3.25 -18.36 8.02
N ALA A 103 3.19 -19.65 8.38
CA ALA A 103 4.10 -20.22 9.39
C ALA A 103 5.57 -20.10 8.96
N GLY A 104 5.87 -20.29 7.67
CA GLY A 104 7.22 -20.08 7.12
C GLY A 104 7.69 -18.63 7.28
N LEU A 105 6.86 -17.65 6.92
CA LEU A 105 7.20 -16.23 7.02
C LEU A 105 7.35 -15.76 8.47
N VAL A 106 6.49 -16.22 9.37
CA VAL A 106 6.62 -15.94 10.81
C VAL A 106 7.90 -16.57 11.35
N GLY A 107 8.18 -17.82 10.98
CA GLY A 107 9.42 -18.52 11.37
C GLY A 107 10.68 -17.81 10.85
N GLU A 108 10.67 -17.26 9.65
CA GLU A 108 11.77 -16.45 9.12
C GLU A 108 11.99 -15.19 9.96
N ALA A 109 10.94 -14.45 10.30
CA ALA A 109 11.04 -13.28 11.16
C ALA A 109 11.57 -13.64 12.57
N GLN A 110 11.06 -14.73 13.16
CA GLN A 110 11.50 -15.19 14.49
C GLN A 110 12.96 -15.66 14.51
N SER A 111 13.41 -16.37 13.47
CA SER A 111 14.79 -16.84 13.35
C SER A 111 15.79 -15.66 13.25
N GLY A 112 15.35 -14.53 12.71
CA GLY A 112 16.15 -13.30 12.63
C GLY A 112 16.37 -12.58 13.97
N VAL A 113 15.54 -12.85 14.98
CA VAL A 113 15.57 -12.12 16.28
C VAL A 113 16.91 -12.26 16.99
N ALA A 114 17.41 -13.48 17.14
CA ALA A 114 18.68 -13.72 17.84
C ALA A 114 19.88 -13.01 17.15
N ALA A 115 19.90 -13.01 15.82
CA ALA A 115 20.92 -12.30 15.05
C ALA A 115 20.80 -10.78 15.21
N PHE A 116 19.58 -10.26 15.25
CA PHE A 116 19.33 -8.85 15.54
C PHE A 116 19.80 -8.46 16.93
N ASP A 117 19.44 -9.22 17.97
CA ASP A 117 19.81 -8.95 19.36
C ASP A 117 21.33 -8.94 19.55
N ALA A 118 22.06 -9.88 18.92
CA ALA A 118 23.53 -9.91 18.96
C ALA A 118 24.15 -8.67 18.30
N ARG A 119 23.60 -8.20 17.17
CA ARG A 119 24.05 -6.98 16.49
C ARG A 119 23.67 -5.73 17.29
N GLN A 120 22.49 -5.71 17.91
CA GLN A 120 22.05 -4.64 18.78
C GLN A 120 23.00 -4.45 19.95
N ALA A 121 23.35 -5.52 20.69
CA ALA A 121 24.27 -5.46 21.80
C ALA A 121 25.65 -4.91 21.38
N THR A 122 26.09 -5.24 20.16
CA THR A 122 27.33 -4.72 19.61
C THR A 122 27.24 -3.24 19.29
N ALA A 123 26.14 -2.82 18.62
CA ALA A 123 25.90 -1.43 18.28
C ALA A 123 25.74 -0.53 19.53
N GLU A 124 25.04 -1.00 20.56
CA GLU A 124 24.88 -0.30 21.85
C GLU A 124 26.23 -0.05 22.54
N ARG A 125 27.08 -1.06 22.57
CA ARG A 125 28.42 -0.93 23.18
C ARG A 125 29.27 0.08 22.41
N LEU A 126 29.26 0.03 21.08
CA LEU A 126 30.04 0.94 20.23
C LEU A 126 29.48 2.37 20.30
N ALA A 127 28.15 2.53 20.31
CA ALA A 127 27.52 3.82 20.46
C ALA A 127 27.79 4.46 21.82
N SER A 128 27.89 3.65 22.89
CA SER A 128 28.24 4.15 24.22
C SER A 128 29.72 4.61 24.34
N ALA A 129 30.60 4.05 23.51
CA ALA A 129 32.01 4.42 23.44
C ALA A 129 32.33 5.46 22.34
N ALA A 130 31.30 5.90 21.58
CA ALA A 130 31.47 6.84 20.48
C ALA A 130 31.92 8.22 20.99
N GLY A 131 32.93 8.77 20.34
CA GLY A 131 33.38 10.14 20.54
C GLY A 131 32.51 11.15 19.80
N PRO A 132 33.00 12.41 19.68
CA PRO A 132 32.30 13.43 18.92
C PRO A 132 32.00 12.98 17.47
N MET A 133 30.96 13.57 16.87
CA MET A 133 30.59 13.32 15.47
C MET A 133 31.82 13.41 14.55
N ALA A 134 31.91 12.52 13.60
CA ALA A 134 33.01 12.34 12.67
C ALA A 134 34.33 11.82 13.27
N SER A 135 34.39 11.48 14.57
CA SER A 135 35.53 10.73 15.11
C SER A 135 35.56 9.30 14.60
N GLU A 136 36.71 8.64 14.66
CA GLU A 136 36.85 7.24 14.22
C GLU A 136 35.88 6.32 14.98
N SER A 137 35.78 6.47 16.31
CA SER A 137 34.85 5.68 17.13
C SER A 137 33.37 5.93 16.79
N TRP A 138 33.01 7.16 16.44
CA TRP A 138 31.67 7.48 15.95
C TRP A 138 31.38 6.77 14.62
N VAL A 139 32.34 6.79 13.67
CA VAL A 139 32.18 6.09 12.37
C VAL A 139 32.01 4.59 12.57
N VAL A 140 32.77 3.98 13.48
CA VAL A 140 32.63 2.54 13.79
C VAL A 140 31.25 2.23 14.39
N ALA A 141 30.72 3.11 15.25
CA ALA A 141 29.37 2.96 15.80
C ALA A 141 28.27 3.09 14.72
N GLU A 142 28.40 4.03 13.79
CA GLU A 142 27.51 4.20 12.64
C GLU A 142 27.53 2.98 11.71
N GLN A 143 28.69 2.37 11.51
CA GLN A 143 28.79 1.12 10.74
C GLN A 143 28.03 -0.03 11.43
N ALA A 144 28.17 -0.15 12.76
CA ALA A 144 27.44 -1.17 13.53
C ALA A 144 25.92 -0.94 13.49
N LEU A 145 25.47 0.32 13.55
CA LEU A 145 24.07 0.68 13.38
C LEU A 145 23.56 0.32 11.98
N SER A 146 24.35 0.56 10.94
CA SER A 146 23.99 0.19 9.56
C SER A 146 23.79 -1.31 9.40
N LEU A 147 24.65 -2.13 10.01
CA LEU A 147 24.51 -3.59 10.02
C LEU A 147 23.27 -4.06 10.81
N LEU A 148 22.89 -3.32 11.85
CA LEU A 148 21.66 -3.59 12.60
C LEU A 148 20.42 -3.28 11.77
N VAL A 149 20.41 -2.16 11.03
CA VAL A 149 19.34 -1.79 10.10
C VAL A 149 19.20 -2.83 8.97
N GLU A 150 20.32 -3.33 8.44
CA GLU A 150 20.31 -4.41 7.46
C GLU A 150 19.64 -5.68 8.02
N GLN A 151 19.95 -6.04 9.26
CA GLN A 151 19.33 -7.20 9.91
C GLN A 151 17.83 -7.03 10.14
N HIS A 152 17.38 -5.82 10.48
CA HIS A 152 15.94 -5.49 10.55
C HIS A 152 15.23 -5.70 9.20
N GLY A 153 15.94 -5.57 8.09
CA GLY A 153 15.44 -5.83 6.75
C GLY A 153 14.82 -7.22 6.57
N VAL A 154 15.32 -8.23 7.27
CA VAL A 154 14.76 -9.60 7.24
C VAL A 154 13.31 -9.62 7.75
N THR A 155 13.06 -8.97 8.89
CA THR A 155 11.72 -8.90 9.50
C THR A 155 10.76 -8.07 8.64
N THR A 156 11.21 -6.94 8.11
CA THR A 156 10.39 -6.09 7.23
C THR A 156 10.07 -6.78 5.92
N GLN A 157 10.97 -7.58 5.39
CA GLN A 157 10.72 -8.39 4.19
C GLN A 157 9.67 -9.48 4.45
N ALA A 158 9.73 -10.15 5.61
CA ALA A 158 8.71 -11.12 6.01
C ALA A 158 7.33 -10.46 6.11
N ALA A 159 7.24 -9.27 6.72
CA ALA A 159 5.99 -8.48 6.77
C ALA A 159 5.46 -8.16 5.38
N ALA A 160 6.30 -7.67 4.48
CA ALA A 160 5.93 -7.34 3.10
C ALA A 160 5.45 -8.59 2.32
N ASN A 161 6.03 -9.75 2.58
CA ASN A 161 5.62 -11.01 1.96
C ASN A 161 4.24 -11.47 2.49
N ILE A 162 3.92 -11.26 3.76
CA ILE A 162 2.58 -11.52 4.32
C ILE A 162 1.54 -10.62 3.66
N ASP A 163 1.81 -9.32 3.51
CA ASP A 163 0.92 -8.37 2.84
C ASP A 163 0.70 -8.75 1.37
N LYS A 164 1.76 -9.13 0.67
CA LYS A 164 1.69 -9.61 -0.71
C LYS A 164 0.84 -10.87 -0.82
N LEU A 165 0.96 -11.79 0.13
CA LEU A 165 0.18 -13.03 0.17
C LEU A 165 -1.31 -12.73 0.35
N GLY A 166 -1.66 -11.82 1.26
CA GLY A 166 -3.03 -11.34 1.48
C GLY A 166 -3.62 -10.68 0.23
N SER A 167 -2.87 -9.76 -0.37
CA SER A 167 -3.28 -9.05 -1.59
C SER A 167 -3.50 -9.98 -2.76
N SER A 168 -2.62 -10.97 -2.96
CA SER A 168 -2.74 -11.95 -4.06
C SER A 168 -3.98 -12.84 -3.90
N ARG A 169 -4.35 -13.19 -2.66
CA ARG A 169 -5.56 -13.96 -2.38
C ARG A 169 -6.82 -13.18 -2.74
N ILE A 170 -6.90 -11.90 -2.39
CA ILE A 170 -8.04 -11.03 -2.75
C ILE A 170 -8.14 -10.88 -4.27
N GLN A 171 -7.03 -10.67 -4.96
CA GLN A 171 -7.01 -10.53 -6.43
C GLN A 171 -7.43 -11.81 -7.16
N GLY A 172 -6.99 -12.96 -6.68
CA GLY A 172 -7.28 -14.25 -7.32
C GLY A 172 -8.70 -14.76 -7.08
N GLN A 173 -9.27 -14.52 -5.90
CA GLN A 173 -10.54 -15.11 -5.48
C GLN A 173 -11.70 -14.11 -5.40
N ARG A 174 -11.44 -12.82 -5.60
CA ARG A 174 -12.38 -11.68 -5.43
C ARG A 174 -12.92 -11.49 -4.01
N TRP A 175 -12.77 -12.46 -3.13
CA TRP A 175 -13.10 -12.40 -1.72
C TRP A 175 -12.17 -13.34 -0.94
N ILE A 176 -12.00 -13.11 0.34
CA ILE A 176 -11.17 -13.93 1.21
C ILE A 176 -12.05 -14.57 2.29
N ARG A 177 -11.83 -15.84 2.57
CA ARG A 177 -12.56 -16.52 3.65
C ARG A 177 -12.22 -15.90 5.00
N PRO A 178 -13.19 -15.75 5.93
CA PRO A 178 -12.93 -15.14 7.24
C PRO A 178 -11.78 -15.80 8.02
N ALA A 179 -11.68 -17.14 7.97
CA ALA A 179 -10.60 -17.88 8.63
C ALA A 179 -9.22 -17.55 8.03
N ASP A 180 -9.12 -17.45 6.70
CA ASP A 180 -7.88 -17.08 6.01
C ASP A 180 -7.48 -15.62 6.33
N GLN A 181 -8.48 -14.71 6.34
CA GLN A 181 -8.24 -13.31 6.71
C GLN A 181 -7.72 -13.18 8.13
N GLN A 182 -8.31 -13.91 9.07
CA GLN A 182 -7.87 -13.91 10.47
C GLN A 182 -6.46 -14.48 10.61
N ALA A 183 -6.12 -15.56 9.89
CA ALA A 183 -4.78 -16.14 9.91
C ALA A 183 -3.73 -15.16 9.37
N ILE A 184 -4.02 -14.46 8.26
CA ILE A 184 -3.13 -13.43 7.71
C ILE A 184 -2.96 -12.28 8.72
N ALA A 185 -4.05 -11.80 9.31
CA ALA A 185 -4.02 -10.71 10.28
C ALA A 185 -3.20 -11.09 11.53
N SER A 186 -3.33 -12.33 12.03
CA SER A 186 -2.54 -12.84 13.15
C SER A 186 -1.05 -12.90 12.84
N ALA A 187 -0.67 -13.46 11.68
CA ALA A 187 0.71 -13.52 11.23
C ALA A 187 1.32 -12.13 11.04
N ALA A 188 0.57 -11.22 10.41
CA ALA A 188 0.99 -9.83 10.23
C ALA A 188 1.20 -9.11 11.57
N SER A 189 0.30 -9.29 12.54
CA SER A 189 0.42 -8.72 13.88
C SER A 189 1.65 -9.24 14.63
N GLU A 190 1.96 -10.53 14.53
CA GLU A 190 3.12 -11.13 15.17
C GLU A 190 4.43 -10.57 14.60
N VAL A 191 4.56 -10.54 13.28
CA VAL A 191 5.75 -9.97 12.61
C VAL A 191 5.87 -8.46 12.85
N ALA A 192 4.76 -7.73 12.86
CA ALA A 192 4.74 -6.31 13.17
C ALA A 192 5.23 -6.02 14.61
N ALA A 193 4.88 -6.86 15.57
CA ALA A 193 5.36 -6.74 16.94
C ALA A 193 6.88 -6.95 17.06
N ILE A 194 7.45 -7.89 16.28
CA ILE A 194 8.91 -8.07 16.21
C ILE A 194 9.55 -6.83 15.56
N SER A 195 9.06 -6.42 14.40
CA SER A 195 9.57 -5.27 13.65
C SER A 195 9.51 -3.97 14.46
N GLY A 196 8.43 -3.74 15.21
CA GLY A 196 8.28 -2.57 16.07
C GLY A 196 9.36 -2.48 17.14
N ARG A 197 9.61 -3.57 17.88
CA ARG A 197 10.69 -3.61 18.89
C ARG A 197 12.08 -3.34 18.29
N GLN A 198 12.34 -3.92 17.11
CA GLN A 198 13.60 -3.70 16.39
C GLN A 198 13.75 -2.25 15.92
N ALA A 199 12.68 -1.65 15.37
CA ALA A 199 12.68 -0.26 14.96
C ALA A 199 12.94 0.69 16.14
N GLU A 200 12.29 0.47 17.30
CA GLU A 200 12.53 1.24 18.52
C GLU A 200 13.99 1.17 18.99
N ALA A 201 14.62 -0.01 18.90
CA ALA A 201 16.03 -0.17 19.26
C ALA A 201 16.94 0.63 18.31
N ILE A 202 16.68 0.57 17.01
CA ILE A 202 17.40 1.35 15.99
C ILE A 202 17.24 2.85 16.24
N ASP A 203 16.03 3.33 16.52
CA ASP A 203 15.78 4.76 16.74
C ASP A 203 16.43 5.27 18.03
N ARG A 204 16.49 4.48 19.09
CA ARG A 204 17.25 4.82 20.29
C ARG A 204 18.73 5.02 19.97
N LEU A 205 19.33 4.12 19.20
CA LEU A 205 20.75 4.21 18.81
C LEU A 205 21.04 5.40 17.90
N LYS A 206 20.17 5.67 16.92
CA LYS A 206 20.27 6.88 16.08
C LYS A 206 20.25 8.15 16.92
N ASN A 207 19.31 8.23 17.87
CA ASN A 207 19.19 9.38 18.75
C ASN A 207 20.41 9.53 19.70
N GLN A 208 21.06 8.44 20.07
CA GLN A 208 22.27 8.45 20.87
C GLN A 208 23.46 9.00 20.08
N LEU A 209 23.64 8.55 18.83
CA LEU A 209 24.73 8.97 17.95
C LEU A 209 24.56 10.38 17.36
N ALA A 210 23.35 10.94 17.40
CA ALA A 210 23.06 12.30 16.96
C ALA A 210 23.33 13.38 18.02
N ARG A 211 23.74 13.01 19.23
CA ARG A 211 24.08 13.93 20.34
C ARG A 211 25.54 14.29 20.35
#